data_846f82ee35fc42a632ba6718bc5e1a72
#
_entry.id   846f82ee35fc42a632ba6718bc5e1a72
#
_cell.length_a   1.000
_cell.length_b   1.000
_cell.length_c   1.000
_cell.angle_alpha   90.00
_cell.angle_beta   90.00
_cell.angle_gamma   90.00
#
_symmetry.space_group_name_H-M   'P 1'
#
loop_
_entity.id
_entity.type
_entity.pdbx_description
1 polymer ?
#
loop_
_entity_poly.entity_id
_entity_poly.type
_entity_poly.pdbx_seq_one_letter_code
_entity_poly.pdbx_strand_id
1 'polypeptide(L)'
;MRPQSKILIHEKGWKVEIRDLRYFLSMSDAGSLSEAAKNLGVTPTTLSRQSHRMERELGAKLLIRKRGSLELTLAGKIMRSHARNILNYISVASDAVSRAGKDA
;
A
#
# COMPACT_ATOMS: atom_id res chain seq x y z
N MET A 1 -7.51 4.91 27.31
CA MET A 1 -7.28 5.96 26.33
C MET A 1 -7.27 5.41 24.92
N ARG A 2 -7.84 6.11 24.03
CA ARG A 2 -7.92 5.65 22.69
C ARG A 2 -6.67 5.92 21.89
N PRO A 3 -6.49 5.27 20.77
CA PRO A 3 -5.33 5.48 19.92
C PRO A 3 -5.44 6.85 19.22
N GLN A 4 -5.14 7.87 19.94
CA GLN A 4 -5.26 9.23 19.47
C GLN A 4 -4.36 9.53 18.29
N SER A 5 -3.24 8.83 18.19
CA SER A 5 -2.30 9.09 17.12
C SER A 5 -2.92 8.97 15.73
N LYS A 6 -3.86 8.04 15.56
CA LYS A 6 -4.52 7.89 14.27
C LYS A 6 -5.33 9.11 13.90
N ILE A 7 -6.01 9.67 14.88
CA ILE A 7 -6.84 10.85 14.65
C ILE A 7 -5.97 12.05 14.35
N LEU A 8 -4.85 12.18 15.07
CA LEU A 8 -3.94 13.30 14.88
C LEU A 8 -3.30 13.27 13.49
N ILE A 9 -3.00 12.07 13.00
CA ILE A 9 -2.38 11.93 11.70
C ILE A 9 -3.40 12.17 10.61
N HIS A 10 -4.63 11.72 10.83
CA HIS A 10 -5.62 11.77 9.78
C HIS A 10 -7.01 12.00 10.36
N GLU A 11 -7.51 13.21 10.17
CA GLU A 11 -8.78 13.62 10.73
C GLU A 11 -9.93 12.73 10.29
N LYS A 12 -9.86 12.19 9.08
CA LYS A 12 -10.90 11.32 8.55
C LYS A 12 -10.79 9.90 9.04
N GLY A 13 -9.72 9.59 9.79
CA GLY A 13 -9.56 8.26 10.34
C GLY A 13 -9.26 7.19 9.31
N TRP A 14 -8.64 7.55 8.20
CA TRP A 14 -8.26 6.57 7.19
C TRP A 14 -7.29 5.56 7.78
N LYS A 15 -7.52 4.28 7.46
CA LYS A 15 -6.73 3.19 8.01
C LYS A 15 -5.96 2.48 6.91
N VAL A 16 -5.06 3.20 6.31
CA VAL A 16 -4.18 2.64 5.30
C VAL A 16 -2.83 2.40 5.95
N GLU A 17 -2.35 1.17 5.85
CA GLU A 17 -1.12 0.76 6.48
C GLU A 17 -0.02 0.57 5.45
N ILE A 18 1.22 0.51 5.93
CA ILE A 18 2.37 0.30 5.06
C ILE A 18 2.20 -0.96 4.22
N ARG A 19 1.69 -2.02 4.84
CA ARG A 19 1.45 -3.27 4.12
C ARG A 19 0.49 -3.08 2.95
N ASP A 20 -0.53 -2.23 3.13
CA ASP A 20 -1.46 -1.94 2.04
C ASP A 20 -0.74 -1.33 0.85
N LEU A 21 0.21 -0.43 1.13
CA LEU A 21 0.97 0.21 0.07
C LEU A 21 1.86 -0.79 -0.66
N ARG A 22 2.49 -1.69 0.08
CA ARG A 22 3.32 -2.73 -0.55
C ARG A 22 2.49 -3.64 -1.43
N TYR A 23 1.33 -4.06 -0.93
CA TYR A 23 0.45 -4.95 -1.69
C TYR A 23 -0.06 -4.24 -2.93
N PHE A 24 -0.43 -2.98 -2.79
CA PHE A 24 -0.91 -2.22 -3.93
C PHE A 24 0.17 -2.07 -5.00
N LEU A 25 1.40 -1.75 -4.60
CA LEU A 25 2.49 -1.63 -5.56
C LEU A 25 2.77 -2.95 -6.26
N SER A 26 2.70 -4.06 -5.54
CA SER A 26 2.90 -5.36 -6.15
C SER A 26 1.84 -5.62 -7.22
N MET A 27 0.59 -5.28 -6.94
CA MET A 27 -0.48 -5.44 -7.91
C MET A 27 -0.26 -4.55 -9.13
N SER A 28 0.14 -3.31 -8.88
CA SER A 28 0.40 -2.36 -9.94
C SER A 28 1.55 -2.82 -10.84
N ASP A 29 2.63 -3.30 -10.24
CA ASP A 29 3.81 -3.71 -10.98
C ASP A 29 3.60 -5.03 -11.74
N ALA A 30 2.89 -5.97 -11.13
CA ALA A 30 2.65 -7.27 -11.74
C ALA A 30 1.60 -7.20 -12.85
N GLY A 31 0.65 -6.29 -12.73
CA GLY A 31 -0.41 -6.16 -13.73
C GLY A 31 -1.41 -7.29 -13.72
N SER A 32 -1.37 -8.17 -12.74
CA SER A 32 -2.38 -9.21 -12.57
C SER A 32 -2.47 -9.59 -11.10
N LEU A 33 -3.68 -9.98 -10.70
CA LEU A 33 -3.93 -10.35 -9.32
C LEU A 33 -3.18 -11.63 -8.94
N SER A 34 -3.22 -12.62 -9.82
CA SER A 34 -2.61 -13.90 -9.50
C SER A 34 -1.08 -13.79 -9.42
N GLU A 35 -0.48 -13.01 -10.30
CA GLU A 35 0.96 -12.84 -10.27
C GLU A 35 1.39 -12.07 -9.02
N ALA A 36 0.67 -11.01 -8.67
CA ALA A 36 0.96 -10.25 -7.46
C ALA A 36 0.83 -11.12 -6.21
N ALA A 37 -0.24 -11.91 -6.14
CA ALA A 37 -0.46 -12.78 -5.00
C ALA A 37 0.68 -13.78 -4.85
N LYS A 38 1.13 -14.34 -5.98
CA LYS A 38 2.24 -15.26 -5.98
C LYS A 38 3.51 -14.60 -5.46
N ASN A 39 3.80 -13.40 -5.94
CA ASN A 39 4.99 -12.67 -5.51
C ASN A 39 4.96 -12.32 -4.03
N LEU A 40 3.77 -12.09 -3.49
CA LEU A 40 3.61 -11.71 -2.09
C LEU A 40 3.46 -12.91 -1.16
N GLY A 41 3.29 -14.10 -1.71
CA GLY A 41 3.09 -15.29 -0.89
C GLY A 41 1.73 -15.32 -0.21
N VAL A 42 0.71 -14.74 -0.84
CA VAL A 42 -0.66 -14.76 -0.32
C VAL A 42 -1.58 -15.32 -1.38
N THR A 43 -2.83 -15.60 -0.99
CA THR A 43 -3.81 -16.06 -1.97
C THR A 43 -4.40 -14.88 -2.72
N PRO A 44 -4.86 -15.10 -3.96
CA PRO A 44 -5.53 -14.03 -4.70
C PRO A 44 -6.75 -13.48 -3.98
N THR A 45 -7.47 -14.35 -3.26
CA THR A 45 -8.63 -13.90 -2.49
C THR A 45 -8.24 -12.93 -1.40
N THR A 46 -7.17 -13.24 -0.66
CA THR A 46 -6.67 -12.36 0.38
C THR A 46 -6.27 -11.01 -0.20
N LEU A 47 -5.54 -11.05 -1.30
CA LEU A 47 -5.06 -9.83 -1.93
C LEU A 47 -6.21 -8.99 -2.46
N SER A 48 -7.19 -9.64 -3.08
CA SER A 48 -8.37 -8.94 -3.57
C SER A 48 -9.13 -8.26 -2.44
N ARG A 49 -9.32 -8.97 -1.35
CA ARG A 49 -10.03 -8.42 -0.18
C ARG A 49 -9.29 -7.21 0.39
N GLN A 50 -7.99 -7.29 0.46
CA GLN A 50 -7.20 -6.20 1.00
C GLN A 50 -7.26 -4.97 0.11
N SER A 51 -7.21 -5.15 -1.21
CA SER A 51 -7.29 -4.00 -2.11
C SER A 51 -8.67 -3.34 -2.07
N HIS A 52 -9.73 -4.13 -1.93
CA HIS A 52 -11.06 -3.57 -1.78
C HIS A 52 -11.19 -2.78 -0.48
N ARG A 53 -10.63 -3.29 0.60
CA ARG A 53 -10.64 -2.57 1.87
C ARG A 53 -9.92 -1.23 1.75
N MET A 54 -8.79 -1.21 1.11
CA MET A 54 -8.03 0.01 0.90
C MET A 54 -8.83 1.02 0.08
N GLU A 55 -9.47 0.55 -0.97
CA GLU A 55 -10.31 1.41 -1.81
C GLU A 55 -11.47 2.01 -1.02
N ARG A 56 -12.09 1.21 -0.15
CA ARG A 56 -13.16 1.73 0.70
C ARG A 56 -12.66 2.77 1.68
N GLU A 57 -11.51 2.53 2.28
CA GLU A 57 -10.93 3.48 3.23
C GLU A 57 -10.62 4.82 2.56
N LEU A 58 -10.16 4.77 1.34
CA LEU A 58 -9.80 5.98 0.61
C LEU A 58 -10.96 6.60 -0.14
N GLY A 59 -12.05 5.88 -0.28
CA GLY A 59 -13.20 6.36 -1.04
C GLY A 59 -12.92 6.49 -2.51
N ALA A 60 -12.05 5.66 -3.06
CA ALA A 60 -11.65 5.75 -4.45
C ALA A 60 -11.28 4.38 -5.00
N LYS A 61 -11.66 4.14 -6.24
CA LYS A 61 -11.19 2.96 -6.95
C LYS A 61 -9.77 3.22 -7.42
N LEU A 62 -8.89 2.28 -7.15
CA LEU A 62 -7.49 2.38 -7.55
C LEU A 62 -7.18 1.44 -8.71
N LEU A 63 -7.90 0.34 -8.81
CA LEU A 63 -7.64 -0.71 -9.78
C LEU A 63 -8.89 -1.03 -10.59
N ILE A 64 -8.66 -1.25 -11.88
CA ILE A 64 -9.67 -1.76 -12.80
C ILE A 64 -9.32 -3.22 -13.04
N ARG A 65 -10.22 -4.11 -12.65
CA ARG A 65 -9.96 -5.54 -12.78
C ARG A 65 -10.54 -6.04 -14.08
N LYS A 66 -9.68 -6.63 -14.89
CA LYS A 66 -10.08 -7.25 -16.13
C LYS A 66 -9.65 -8.70 -16.08
N ARG A 67 -10.19 -9.51 -16.98
CA ARG A 67 -9.80 -10.91 -17.02
C ARG A 67 -8.29 -11.00 -17.27
N GLY A 68 -7.58 -11.54 -16.28
CA GLY A 68 -6.16 -11.75 -16.41
C GLY A 68 -5.29 -10.50 -16.30
N SER A 69 -5.88 -9.34 -15.98
CA SER A 69 -5.07 -8.14 -15.87
C SER A 69 -5.64 -7.15 -14.88
N LEU A 70 -4.78 -6.26 -14.41
CA LEU A 70 -5.13 -5.15 -13.55
C LEU A 70 -4.60 -3.88 -14.19
N GLU A 71 -5.43 -2.84 -14.20
CA GLU A 71 -5.03 -1.54 -14.69
C GLU A 71 -5.28 -0.51 -13.61
N LEU A 72 -4.55 0.58 -13.65
CA LEU A 72 -4.71 1.64 -12.67
C LEU A 72 -5.72 2.66 -13.14
N THR A 73 -6.58 3.10 -12.22
CA THR A 73 -7.38 4.31 -12.45
C THR A 73 -6.47 5.52 -12.31
N LEU A 74 -6.99 6.72 -12.55
CA LEU A 74 -6.24 7.93 -12.28
C LEU A 74 -5.85 7.99 -10.80
N ALA A 75 -6.79 7.70 -9.91
CA ALA A 75 -6.51 7.66 -8.47
C ALA A 75 -5.42 6.62 -8.17
N GLY A 76 -5.44 5.49 -8.86
CA GLY A 76 -4.41 4.47 -8.70
C GLY A 76 -3.03 4.96 -9.11
N LYS A 77 -2.96 5.72 -10.19
CA LYS A 77 -1.68 6.26 -10.65
C LYS A 77 -1.13 7.25 -9.64
N ILE A 78 -2.00 8.07 -9.08
CA ILE A 78 -1.60 9.01 -8.03
C ILE A 78 -1.12 8.24 -6.80
N MET A 79 -1.86 7.23 -6.37
CA MET A 79 -1.47 6.42 -5.23
C MET A 79 -0.16 5.71 -5.47
N ARG A 80 0.06 5.19 -6.67
CA ARG A 80 1.29 4.49 -7.00
C ARG A 80 2.52 5.37 -6.78
N SER A 81 2.44 6.61 -7.25
CA SER A 81 3.54 7.56 -7.08
C SER A 81 3.82 7.81 -5.60
N HIS A 82 2.77 8.08 -4.83
CA HIS A 82 2.95 8.37 -3.41
C HIS A 82 3.39 7.13 -2.64
N ALA A 83 2.85 5.97 -2.97
CA ALA A 83 3.23 4.74 -2.26
C ALA A 83 4.71 4.44 -2.44
N ARG A 84 5.23 4.62 -3.65
CA ARG A 84 6.67 4.42 -3.88
C ARG A 84 7.48 5.38 -3.03
N ASN A 85 7.09 6.65 -2.99
CA ASN A 85 7.82 7.64 -2.22
C ASN A 85 7.77 7.34 -0.73
N ILE A 86 6.61 6.93 -0.24
CA ILE A 86 6.44 6.61 1.17
C ILE A 86 7.32 5.42 1.56
N LEU A 87 7.27 4.34 0.79
CA LEU A 87 8.05 3.15 1.10
C LEU A 87 9.53 3.43 0.98
N ASN A 88 9.93 4.22 -0.01
CA ASN A 88 11.32 4.59 -0.16
C ASN A 88 11.80 5.42 1.03
N TYR A 89 10.97 6.36 1.48
CA TYR A 89 11.35 7.19 2.62
C TYR A 89 11.49 6.39 3.90
N ILE A 90 10.63 5.39 4.09
CA ILE A 90 10.76 4.51 5.24
C ILE A 90 12.11 3.80 5.21
N SER A 91 12.53 3.35 4.05
CA SER A 91 13.82 2.70 3.89
C SER A 91 14.96 3.65 4.23
N VAL A 92 14.88 4.88 3.73
CA VAL A 92 15.89 5.91 4.01
C VAL A 92 15.97 6.20 5.51
N ALA A 93 14.81 6.36 6.15
CA ALA A 93 14.77 6.65 7.59
C ALA A 93 15.34 5.48 8.41
N SER A 94 14.95 4.26 8.04
CA SER A 94 15.40 3.07 8.75
C SER A 94 16.92 2.92 8.65
N ASP A 95 17.47 3.16 7.47
CA ASP A 95 18.91 3.06 7.29
C ASP A 95 19.65 4.13 8.09
N ALA A 96 19.12 5.34 8.11
CA ALA A 96 19.76 6.43 8.86
C ALA A 96 19.77 6.14 10.35
N VAL A 97 18.64 5.67 10.86
CA VAL A 97 18.51 5.35 12.28
C VAL A 97 19.43 4.17 12.64
N SER A 98 19.47 3.17 11.79
CA SER A 98 20.31 2.00 12.03
C SER A 98 21.78 2.38 12.08
N ARG A 99 22.21 3.25 11.19
CA ARG A 99 23.61 3.70 11.18
C ARG A 99 23.94 4.49 12.43
N ALA A 100 23.05 5.39 12.85
CA ALA A 100 23.27 6.17 14.06
C ALA A 100 23.34 5.27 15.29
N GLY A 101 22.54 4.22 15.32
CA GLY A 101 22.56 3.27 16.43
C GLY A 101 23.88 2.52 16.55
N LYS A 102 24.52 2.26 15.41
CA LYS A 102 25.82 1.57 15.44
C LYS A 102 26.94 2.46 15.95
N ASP A 103 26.79 3.77 15.76
CA ASP A 103 27.82 4.71 16.19
C ASP A 103 27.64 5.10 17.66
N ALA A 104 26.51 4.78 18.24
CA ALA A 104 26.28 5.04 19.66
C ALA A 104 26.79 3.91 20.54
#